data_93382f26e9e158c7c06850cf97d92378
#
_entry.id   93382f26e9e158c7c06850cf97d92378
#
_cell.length_a   1.000
_cell.length_b   1.000
_cell.length_c   1.000
_cell.angle_alpha   90.00
_cell.angle_beta   90.00
_cell.angle_gamma   90.00
#
_symmetry.space_group_name_H-M   'P 1'
#
loop_
_entity.id
_entity.type
_entity.pdbx_description
1 polymer ?
#
loop_
_entity_poly.entity_id
_entity_poly.type
_entity_poly.pdbx_seq_one_letter_code
_entity_poly.pdbx_strand_id
1 'polypeptide(L)'
;MSIENYADHQQGPLFELFASYFPADDRLLTSAYTRWLYAENPFGPALMVRVKEGERWVGFMAMIPVELARCGKRLRTYYVVNVLVHPQFHGKHLFGRMITAAKALVRSEGAALLGHPNDMALKSWQRARMHFHEPLRPSLALPVPWGRGVSASTVKEVGQLDASAAVLANIALQSQSWCVAATPKYLDWRYLRHPSNTYVVQVLAARGVPAGVQITKRVRPGVRLLVDQFVQAHYSKGATGLLPPLTLCFWPESRMQENVGAVLPLPWKKRIPFFLTRSPDPEESASVARLGLSASDF
;
A
#
# COMPACT_ATOMS: atom_id res chain seq x y z
N MET A 1 -1.56 26.71 -6.95
CA MET A 1 -1.26 25.27 -6.71
C MET A 1 0.17 25.17 -6.27
N SER A 2 0.43 24.48 -5.16
CA SER A 2 1.77 24.24 -4.60
C SER A 2 1.94 22.76 -4.28
N ILE A 3 3.20 22.33 -4.17
CA ILE A 3 3.58 21.01 -3.66
C ILE A 3 4.56 21.24 -2.51
N GLU A 4 4.21 20.75 -1.33
CA GLU A 4 4.96 21.01 -0.10
C GLU A 4 4.91 19.76 0.79
N ASN A 5 5.87 19.63 1.69
CA ASN A 5 5.78 18.63 2.75
C ASN A 5 4.62 18.93 3.69
N TYR A 6 4.04 17.87 4.24
CA TYR A 6 3.05 18.01 5.30
C TYR A 6 3.65 18.75 6.51
N ALA A 7 2.85 19.63 7.10
CA ALA A 7 3.16 20.30 8.36
C ALA A 7 1.86 20.44 9.20
N ASP A 8 1.98 20.31 10.52
CA ASP A 8 0.84 20.26 11.44
C ASP A 8 -0.07 21.51 11.38
N HIS A 9 0.49 22.71 11.09
CA HIS A 9 -0.28 23.93 10.93
C HIS A 9 -1.26 23.91 9.74
N GLN A 10 -1.14 22.92 8.87
CA GLN A 10 -2.00 22.75 7.69
C GLN A 10 -3.27 21.92 7.99
N GLN A 11 -3.41 21.36 9.20
CA GLN A 11 -4.54 20.50 9.55
C GLN A 11 -5.89 21.19 9.45
N GLY A 12 -6.00 22.45 9.91
CA GLY A 12 -7.28 23.19 9.88
C GLY A 12 -7.88 23.25 8.47
N PRO A 13 -7.21 23.87 7.48
CA PRO A 13 -7.69 23.92 6.10
C PRO A 13 -7.88 22.55 5.45
N LEU A 14 -7.08 21.55 5.83
CA LEU A 14 -7.23 20.18 5.36
C LEU A 14 -8.53 19.55 5.87
N PHE A 15 -8.82 19.71 7.16
CA PHE A 15 -10.04 19.17 7.76
C PHE A 15 -11.30 19.85 7.22
N GLU A 16 -11.26 21.15 6.94
CA GLU A 16 -12.35 21.86 6.26
C GLU A 16 -12.65 21.23 4.89
N LEU A 17 -11.61 20.94 4.10
CA LEU A 17 -11.80 20.26 2.82
C LEU A 17 -12.32 18.83 3.00
N PHE A 18 -11.78 18.07 3.95
CA PHE A 18 -12.21 16.69 4.21
C PHE A 18 -13.64 16.61 4.71
N ALA A 19 -14.09 17.54 5.55
CA ALA A 19 -15.47 17.63 6.03
C ALA A 19 -16.50 17.82 4.90
N SER A 20 -16.07 18.27 3.71
CA SER A 20 -16.95 18.34 2.54
C SER A 20 -17.25 16.96 1.91
N TYR A 21 -16.56 15.88 2.34
CA TYR A 21 -16.67 14.53 1.80
C TYR A 21 -16.92 13.45 2.83
N PHE A 22 -16.37 13.62 4.04
CA PHE A 22 -16.36 12.60 5.07
C PHE A 22 -17.25 12.99 6.24
N PRO A 23 -17.92 12.03 6.90
CA PRO A 23 -18.65 12.29 8.12
C PRO A 23 -17.73 12.76 9.24
N ALA A 24 -18.27 13.46 10.24
CA ALA A 24 -17.50 14.10 11.30
C ALA A 24 -16.66 13.14 12.17
N ASP A 25 -17.05 11.88 12.22
CA ASP A 25 -16.37 10.79 12.94
C ASP A 25 -15.35 10.02 12.07
N ASP A 26 -15.10 10.47 10.83
CA ASP A 26 -14.10 9.83 9.98
C ASP A 26 -12.68 10.02 10.55
N ARG A 27 -11.89 8.95 10.50
CA ARG A 27 -10.49 8.96 10.94
C ARG A 27 -9.63 10.04 10.28
N LEU A 28 -9.93 10.40 9.03
CA LEU A 28 -9.24 11.46 8.28
C LEU A 28 -9.43 12.86 8.89
N LEU A 29 -10.43 13.04 9.77
CA LEU A 29 -10.68 14.26 10.52
C LEU A 29 -10.03 14.24 11.92
N THR A 30 -9.15 13.28 12.21
CA THR A 30 -8.42 13.21 13.46
C THR A 30 -6.94 13.54 13.28
N SER A 31 -6.40 14.39 14.16
CA SER A 31 -4.98 14.79 14.12
C SER A 31 -4.04 13.61 14.28
N ALA A 32 -4.40 12.62 15.11
CA ALA A 32 -3.60 11.42 15.32
C ALA A 32 -3.43 10.62 14.02
N TYR A 33 -4.52 10.42 13.26
CA TYR A 33 -4.47 9.68 12.00
C TYR A 33 -3.73 10.43 10.91
N THR A 34 -4.00 11.73 10.74
CA THR A 34 -3.35 12.54 9.70
C THR A 34 -1.86 12.71 9.99
N ARG A 35 -1.47 12.88 11.25
CA ARG A 35 -0.05 12.94 11.65
C ARG A 35 0.66 11.61 11.38
N TRP A 36 0.06 10.48 11.81
CA TRP A 36 0.59 9.15 11.51
C TRP A 36 0.77 8.96 10.02
N LEU A 37 -0.25 9.30 9.22
CA LEU A 37 -0.25 9.04 7.77
C LEU A 37 0.73 9.94 7.03
N TYR A 38 0.80 11.23 7.39
CA TYR A 38 1.49 12.23 6.57
C TYR A 38 2.84 12.68 7.16
N ALA A 39 3.07 12.57 8.46
CA ALA A 39 4.30 13.04 9.09
C ALA A 39 5.23 11.92 9.57
N GLU A 40 4.68 10.80 10.09
CA GLU A 40 5.44 9.81 10.85
C GLU A 40 5.95 8.62 10.01
N ASN A 41 5.79 8.69 8.69
CA ASN A 41 6.28 7.64 7.79
C ASN A 41 7.81 7.57 7.82
N PRO A 42 8.42 6.39 8.04
CA PRO A 42 9.89 6.21 8.12
C PRO A 42 10.63 6.52 6.82
N PHE A 43 9.95 6.60 5.68
CA PHE A 43 10.54 7.02 4.40
C PHE A 43 10.48 8.55 4.19
N GLY A 44 9.94 9.29 5.16
CA GLY A 44 9.81 10.74 5.14
C GLY A 44 8.35 11.23 5.16
N PRO A 45 8.14 12.55 5.33
CA PRO A 45 6.81 13.14 5.33
C PRO A 45 6.16 13.05 3.95
N ALA A 46 4.82 13.04 3.92
CA ALA A 46 4.06 13.09 2.69
C ALA A 46 4.25 14.43 1.97
N LEU A 47 4.30 14.38 0.65
CA LEU A 47 4.17 15.56 -0.21
C LEU A 47 2.70 15.82 -0.47
N MET A 48 2.29 17.08 -0.34
CA MET A 48 0.91 17.51 -0.52
C MET A 48 0.80 18.42 -1.73
N VAL A 49 0.05 17.97 -2.74
CA VAL A 49 -0.37 18.84 -3.84
C VAL A 49 -1.63 19.57 -3.40
N ARG A 50 -1.57 20.89 -3.32
CA ARG A 50 -2.66 21.75 -2.85
C ARG A 50 -3.10 22.72 -3.93
N VAL A 51 -4.41 22.91 -4.03
CA VAL A 51 -5.01 23.99 -4.82
C VAL A 51 -5.80 24.87 -3.89
N LYS A 52 -5.49 26.15 -3.87
CA LYS A 52 -6.18 27.18 -3.08
C LYS A 52 -7.02 28.09 -3.97
N GLU A 53 -8.10 28.63 -3.41
CA GLU A 53 -8.82 29.79 -3.87
C GLU A 53 -8.95 30.75 -2.69
N GLY A 54 -8.22 31.88 -2.74
CA GLY A 54 -7.95 32.66 -1.53
C GLY A 54 -7.22 31.80 -0.48
N GLU A 55 -7.72 31.81 0.75
CA GLU A 55 -7.17 30.97 1.85
C GLU A 55 -7.75 29.56 1.89
N ARG A 56 -8.85 29.30 1.17
CA ARG A 56 -9.54 28.01 1.19
C ARG A 56 -8.85 26.97 0.34
N TRP A 57 -8.72 25.75 0.86
CA TRP A 57 -8.28 24.61 0.06
C TRP A 57 -9.46 24.07 -0.76
N VAL A 58 -9.26 24.00 -2.07
CA VAL A 58 -10.28 23.52 -3.02
C VAL A 58 -9.86 22.28 -3.77
N GLY A 59 -8.61 21.87 -3.64
CA GLY A 59 -8.08 20.62 -4.18
C GLY A 59 -6.90 20.12 -3.35
N PHE A 60 -6.82 18.81 -3.20
CA PHE A 60 -5.81 18.14 -2.39
C PHE A 60 -5.46 16.77 -2.95
N MET A 61 -4.19 16.42 -2.87
CA MET A 61 -3.67 15.08 -3.15
C MET A 61 -2.47 14.84 -2.23
N ALA A 62 -2.48 13.77 -1.47
CA ALA A 62 -1.30 13.35 -0.70
C ALA A 62 -0.51 12.31 -1.47
N MET A 63 0.82 12.41 -1.38
CA MET A 63 1.80 11.50 -1.95
C MET A 63 2.70 11.00 -0.84
N ILE A 64 2.46 9.77 -0.36
CA ILE A 64 3.18 9.15 0.76
C ILE A 64 4.43 8.47 0.21
N PRO A 65 5.64 8.82 0.69
CA PRO A 65 6.85 8.17 0.22
C PRO A 65 6.90 6.70 0.64
N VAL A 66 7.24 5.85 -0.31
CA VAL A 66 7.56 4.43 -0.11
C VAL A 66 8.77 4.08 -0.94
N GLU A 67 9.54 3.11 -0.52
CA GLU A 67 10.64 2.57 -1.31
C GLU A 67 10.24 1.22 -1.89
N LEU A 68 10.36 1.07 -3.20
CA LEU A 68 10.24 -0.22 -3.87
C LEU A 68 11.62 -0.78 -4.16
N ALA A 69 11.72 -2.11 -4.15
CA ALA A 69 12.94 -2.83 -4.48
C ALA A 69 12.66 -3.97 -5.48
N ARG A 70 13.63 -4.23 -6.38
CA ARG A 70 13.63 -5.33 -7.34
C ARG A 70 15.05 -5.66 -7.76
N CYS A 71 15.49 -6.92 -7.65
CA CYS A 71 16.82 -7.38 -8.07
C CYS A 71 17.95 -6.45 -7.56
N GLY A 72 17.90 -6.02 -6.30
CA GLY A 72 18.85 -5.09 -5.71
C GLY A 72 18.71 -3.62 -6.12
N LYS A 73 17.90 -3.30 -7.13
CA LYS A 73 17.58 -1.91 -7.49
C LYS A 73 16.56 -1.34 -6.51
N ARG A 74 16.67 -0.05 -6.19
CA ARG A 74 15.72 0.69 -5.37
C ARG A 74 15.06 1.78 -6.20
N LEU A 75 13.77 2.01 -5.95
CA LEU A 75 12.98 3.02 -6.63
C LEU A 75 12.20 3.81 -5.59
N ARG A 76 12.54 5.09 -5.43
CA ARG A 76 11.72 6.02 -4.66
C ARG A 76 10.36 6.13 -5.34
N THR A 77 9.32 5.93 -4.57
CA THR A 77 7.95 5.91 -5.07
C THR A 77 7.06 6.69 -4.13
N TYR A 78 6.06 7.36 -4.67
CA TYR A 78 5.05 8.05 -3.89
C TYR A 78 3.71 7.35 -4.07
N TYR A 79 3.15 6.86 -2.97
CA TYR A 79 1.81 6.29 -2.96
C TYR A 79 0.78 7.39 -2.84
N VAL A 80 -0.06 7.51 -3.88
CA VAL A 80 -1.07 8.55 -3.96
C VAL A 80 -2.31 8.15 -3.18
N VAL A 81 -2.72 9.01 -2.24
CA VAL A 81 -3.90 8.82 -1.42
C VAL A 81 -4.70 10.12 -1.29
N ASN A 82 -5.97 9.99 -0.90
CA ASN A 82 -6.84 11.12 -0.53
C ASN A 82 -6.86 12.24 -1.58
N VAL A 83 -7.16 11.88 -2.83
CA VAL A 83 -7.27 12.87 -3.91
C VAL A 83 -8.68 13.44 -3.93
N LEU A 84 -8.82 14.71 -3.60
CA LEU A 84 -10.10 15.40 -3.45
C LEU A 84 -10.12 16.72 -4.21
N VAL A 85 -11.29 17.08 -4.73
CA VAL A 85 -11.59 18.41 -5.26
C VAL A 85 -12.92 18.84 -4.67
N HIS A 86 -12.93 19.95 -3.93
CA HIS A 86 -14.16 20.45 -3.27
C HIS A 86 -15.35 20.44 -4.25
N PRO A 87 -16.55 19.98 -3.87
CA PRO A 87 -17.68 19.79 -4.78
C PRO A 87 -18.02 21.01 -5.65
N GLN A 88 -17.98 22.22 -5.09
CA GLN A 88 -18.21 23.48 -5.82
C GLN A 88 -17.19 23.77 -6.94
N PHE A 89 -16.08 23.03 -6.98
CA PHE A 89 -15.00 23.21 -7.94
C PHE A 89 -14.89 22.02 -8.92
N HIS A 90 -15.85 21.11 -8.90
CA HIS A 90 -15.94 20.06 -9.91
C HIS A 90 -16.12 20.69 -11.30
N GLY A 91 -15.62 20.01 -12.33
CA GLY A 91 -15.65 20.53 -13.71
C GLY A 91 -14.54 21.52 -14.06
N LYS A 92 -13.82 22.11 -13.08
CA LYS A 92 -12.72 23.08 -13.32
C LYS A 92 -11.36 22.40 -13.63
N HIS A 93 -11.34 21.13 -13.98
CA HIS A 93 -10.16 20.35 -14.34
C HIS A 93 -9.05 20.29 -13.27
N LEU A 94 -9.35 20.61 -12.01
CA LEU A 94 -8.36 20.65 -10.92
C LEU A 94 -7.71 19.30 -10.68
N PHE A 95 -8.49 18.22 -10.73
CA PHE A 95 -7.97 16.87 -10.57
C PHE A 95 -6.87 16.54 -11.59
N GLY A 96 -7.11 16.81 -12.87
CA GLY A 96 -6.11 16.61 -13.93
C GLY A 96 -4.86 17.47 -13.75
N ARG A 97 -5.03 18.73 -13.31
CA ARG A 97 -3.91 19.62 -13.01
C ARG A 97 -3.04 19.10 -11.86
N MET A 98 -3.64 18.58 -10.79
CA MET A 98 -2.90 17.98 -9.67
C MET A 98 -2.11 16.74 -10.13
N ILE A 99 -2.72 15.86 -10.93
CA ILE A 99 -2.01 14.71 -11.51
C ILE A 99 -0.81 15.18 -12.35
N THR A 100 -0.99 16.17 -13.21
CA THR A 100 0.09 16.70 -14.07
C THR A 100 1.24 17.23 -13.22
N ALA A 101 0.95 17.98 -12.15
CA ALA A 101 1.96 18.48 -11.23
C ALA A 101 2.70 17.36 -10.49
N ALA A 102 1.97 16.37 -9.98
CA ALA A 102 2.57 15.21 -9.34
C ALA A 102 3.48 14.42 -10.30
N LYS A 103 3.05 14.20 -11.55
CA LYS A 103 3.87 13.55 -12.59
C LYS A 103 5.14 14.33 -12.90
N ALA A 104 5.05 15.65 -13.00
CA ALA A 104 6.22 16.50 -13.26
C ALA A 104 7.24 16.39 -12.11
N LEU A 105 6.78 16.45 -10.87
CA LEU A 105 7.64 16.31 -9.69
C LEU A 105 8.35 14.95 -9.66
N VAL A 106 7.62 13.84 -9.75
CA VAL A 106 8.25 12.53 -9.66
C VAL A 106 9.21 12.27 -10.81
N ARG A 107 8.94 12.85 -11.98
CA ARG A 107 9.86 12.78 -13.13
C ARG A 107 11.16 13.53 -12.83
N SER A 108 11.10 14.73 -12.24
CA SER A 108 12.29 15.51 -11.90
C SER A 108 13.13 14.85 -10.80
N GLU A 109 12.49 14.10 -9.89
CA GLU A 109 13.17 13.35 -8.82
C GLU A 109 13.63 11.94 -9.23
N GLY A 110 13.34 11.50 -10.45
CA GLY A 110 13.59 10.13 -10.86
C GLY A 110 12.76 9.09 -10.09
N ALA A 111 11.68 9.53 -9.46
CA ALA A 111 10.77 8.71 -8.65
C ALA A 111 9.59 8.17 -9.48
N ALA A 112 8.69 7.43 -8.83
CA ALA A 112 7.46 6.93 -9.43
C ALA A 112 6.22 7.36 -8.62
N LEU A 113 5.02 7.31 -9.26
CA LEU A 113 3.73 7.35 -8.58
C LEU A 113 3.11 5.98 -8.60
N LEU A 114 2.58 5.56 -7.45
CA LEU A 114 1.80 4.36 -7.26
C LEU A 114 0.41 4.76 -6.73
N GLY A 115 -0.65 4.11 -7.17
CA GLY A 115 -1.97 4.38 -6.63
C GLY A 115 -3.01 3.34 -7.00
N HIS A 116 -4.06 3.28 -6.17
CA HIS A 116 -5.25 2.45 -6.37
C HIS A 116 -6.46 3.37 -6.52
N PRO A 117 -6.82 3.78 -7.75
CA PRO A 117 -7.98 4.63 -7.94
C PRO A 117 -9.27 3.87 -7.63
N ASN A 118 -10.20 4.56 -6.98
CA ASN A 118 -11.58 4.09 -6.91
C ASN A 118 -12.30 4.28 -8.26
N ASP A 119 -13.49 3.73 -8.39
CA ASP A 119 -14.25 3.75 -9.64
C ASP A 119 -14.53 5.17 -10.16
N MET A 120 -14.74 6.13 -9.25
CA MET A 120 -14.99 7.54 -9.60
C MET A 120 -13.75 8.22 -10.19
N ALA A 121 -12.57 7.93 -9.62
CA ALA A 121 -11.31 8.53 -10.04
C ALA A 121 -10.67 7.83 -11.25
N LEU A 122 -11.01 6.56 -11.51
CA LEU A 122 -10.37 5.70 -12.51
C LEU A 122 -10.28 6.36 -13.89
N LYS A 123 -11.40 6.91 -14.40
CA LYS A 123 -11.44 7.57 -15.71
C LYS A 123 -10.47 8.78 -15.79
N SER A 124 -10.30 9.52 -14.70
CA SER A 124 -9.39 10.67 -14.66
C SER A 124 -7.93 10.24 -14.72
N TRP A 125 -7.58 9.17 -14.02
CA TRP A 125 -6.25 8.58 -14.07
C TRP A 125 -5.93 7.98 -15.46
N GLN A 126 -6.91 7.32 -16.09
CA GLN A 126 -6.78 6.81 -17.47
C GLN A 126 -6.56 7.95 -18.48
N ARG A 127 -7.32 9.05 -18.38
CA ARG A 127 -7.12 10.25 -19.21
C ARG A 127 -5.74 10.88 -19.02
N ALA A 128 -5.18 10.80 -17.81
CA ALA A 128 -3.83 11.24 -17.51
C ALA A 128 -2.74 10.28 -18.03
N ARG A 129 -3.12 9.25 -18.80
CA ARG A 129 -2.22 8.24 -19.38
C ARG A 129 -1.34 7.57 -18.31
N MET A 130 -1.97 7.17 -17.21
CA MET A 130 -1.29 6.33 -16.22
C MET A 130 -1.22 4.90 -16.74
N HIS A 131 -0.08 4.24 -16.52
CA HIS A 131 0.07 2.84 -16.87
C HIS A 131 -0.57 1.98 -15.78
N PHE A 132 -1.63 1.24 -16.16
CA PHE A 132 -2.32 0.31 -15.27
C PHE A 132 -1.75 -1.09 -15.44
N HIS A 133 -1.52 -1.73 -14.31
CA HIS A 133 -1.05 -3.10 -14.23
C HIS A 133 -2.21 -4.08 -14.06
N GLU A 134 -1.89 -5.34 -14.01
CA GLU A 134 -2.85 -6.41 -13.74
C GLU A 134 -3.59 -6.13 -12.42
N PRO A 135 -4.95 -6.07 -12.42
CA PRO A 135 -5.70 -5.70 -11.24
C PRO A 135 -5.65 -6.79 -10.16
N LEU A 136 -5.75 -6.36 -8.90
CA LEU A 136 -5.85 -7.30 -7.79
C LEU A 136 -7.20 -8.00 -7.81
N ARG A 137 -7.19 -9.31 -7.60
CA ARG A 137 -8.37 -10.18 -7.55
C ARG A 137 -8.58 -10.72 -6.12
N PRO A 138 -9.83 -10.75 -5.64
CA PRO A 138 -10.14 -11.40 -4.39
C PRO A 138 -9.96 -12.92 -4.49
N SER A 139 -9.30 -13.48 -3.51
CA SER A 139 -9.01 -14.90 -3.41
C SER A 139 -9.16 -15.37 -1.96
N LEU A 140 -9.34 -16.65 -1.75
CA LEU A 140 -9.40 -17.29 -0.45
C LEU A 140 -8.13 -18.11 -0.23
N ALA A 141 -7.42 -17.84 0.86
CA ALA A 141 -6.30 -18.69 1.28
C ALA A 141 -6.84 -20.04 1.79
N LEU A 142 -6.24 -21.13 1.31
CA LEU A 142 -6.59 -22.48 1.70
C LEU A 142 -5.66 -22.95 2.82
N PRO A 143 -6.19 -23.51 3.91
CA PRO A 143 -5.39 -24.16 4.93
C PRO A 143 -4.87 -25.50 4.41
N VAL A 144 -3.79 -25.45 3.63
CA VAL A 144 -3.20 -26.66 3.05
C VAL A 144 -1.97 -27.10 3.84
N PRO A 145 -1.66 -28.40 3.91
CA PRO A 145 -0.56 -28.93 4.72
C PRO A 145 0.85 -28.60 4.17
N TRP A 146 0.96 -27.64 3.26
CA TRP A 146 2.22 -27.13 2.72
C TRP A 146 3.07 -26.39 3.76
N GLY A 147 2.51 -26.07 4.94
CA GLY A 147 3.20 -25.42 6.04
C GLY A 147 4.17 -26.30 6.85
N ARG A 148 4.43 -27.54 6.43
CA ARG A 148 5.39 -28.42 7.11
C ARG A 148 6.77 -27.76 7.15
N GLY A 149 7.24 -27.47 8.37
CA GLY A 149 8.53 -26.84 8.61
C GLY A 149 8.53 -25.30 8.62
N VAL A 150 7.37 -24.65 8.45
CA VAL A 150 7.20 -23.20 8.68
C VAL A 150 6.37 -23.00 9.94
N SER A 151 6.80 -22.12 10.84
CA SER A 151 6.12 -21.70 12.05
C SER A 151 5.86 -20.21 12.04
N ALA A 152 4.89 -19.75 12.82
CA ALA A 152 4.54 -18.35 12.94
C ALA A 152 4.50 -17.94 14.43
N SER A 153 5.13 -16.80 14.74
CA SER A 153 5.10 -16.18 16.07
C SER A 153 4.50 -14.78 15.97
N THR A 154 3.49 -14.50 16.80
CA THR A 154 2.86 -13.18 16.81
C THR A 154 3.77 -12.15 17.46
N VAL A 155 3.98 -11.03 16.79
CA VAL A 155 4.75 -9.89 17.25
C VAL A 155 3.91 -9.07 18.21
N LYS A 156 4.45 -8.77 19.39
CA LYS A 156 3.85 -7.89 20.40
C LYS A 156 4.58 -6.57 20.51
N GLU A 157 5.87 -6.56 20.23
CA GLU A 157 6.76 -5.42 20.37
C GLU A 157 7.65 -5.28 19.13
N VAL A 158 8.02 -4.05 18.78
CA VAL A 158 8.82 -3.75 17.59
C VAL A 158 10.16 -4.47 17.58
N GLY A 159 10.82 -4.60 18.74
CA GLY A 159 12.11 -5.29 18.86
C GLY A 159 12.08 -6.76 18.39
N GLN A 160 10.91 -7.40 18.39
CA GLN A 160 10.76 -8.75 17.84
C GLN A 160 10.88 -8.80 16.31
N LEU A 161 10.75 -7.65 15.61
CA LEU A 161 10.95 -7.53 14.18
C LEU A 161 12.41 -7.41 13.78
N ASP A 162 13.30 -7.04 14.69
CA ASP A 162 14.73 -6.85 14.39
C ASP A 162 15.39 -8.14 13.89
N ALA A 163 14.99 -9.28 14.46
CA ALA A 163 15.42 -10.59 13.98
C ALA A 163 15.02 -10.87 12.50
N SER A 164 14.01 -10.15 11.98
CA SER A 164 13.55 -10.28 10.59
C SER A 164 14.24 -9.29 9.66
N ALA A 165 15.04 -8.34 10.15
CA ALA A 165 15.62 -7.27 9.32
C ALA A 165 16.47 -7.83 8.17
N ALA A 166 17.30 -8.82 8.44
CA ALA A 166 18.15 -9.44 7.41
C ALA A 166 17.33 -10.18 6.34
N VAL A 167 16.28 -10.92 6.74
CA VAL A 167 15.43 -11.63 5.78
C VAL A 167 14.60 -10.67 4.95
N LEU A 168 14.10 -9.57 5.53
CA LEU A 168 13.36 -8.53 4.81
C LEU A 168 14.26 -7.85 3.77
N ALA A 169 15.49 -7.50 4.14
CA ALA A 169 16.48 -6.94 3.22
C ALA A 169 16.81 -7.91 2.07
N ASN A 170 16.97 -9.21 2.38
CA ASN A 170 17.23 -10.22 1.38
C ASN A 170 16.04 -10.43 0.43
N ILE A 171 14.80 -10.39 0.92
CA ILE A 171 13.61 -10.46 0.09
C ILE A 171 13.61 -9.28 -0.91
N ALA A 172 13.87 -8.05 -0.43
CA ALA A 172 13.95 -6.87 -1.28
C ALA A 172 15.07 -6.97 -2.33
N LEU A 173 16.22 -7.55 -1.95
CA LEU A 173 17.37 -7.76 -2.85
C LEU A 173 17.09 -8.79 -3.95
N GLN A 174 16.47 -9.91 -3.59
CA GLN A 174 16.28 -11.06 -4.48
C GLN A 174 14.94 -11.05 -5.24
N SER A 175 14.01 -10.15 -4.89
CA SER A 175 12.71 -10.10 -5.55
C SER A 175 12.84 -9.82 -7.04
N GLN A 176 12.28 -10.70 -7.86
CA GLN A 176 12.19 -10.52 -9.32
C GLN A 176 11.08 -9.54 -9.72
N SER A 177 10.20 -9.21 -8.80
CA SER A 177 9.11 -8.25 -8.98
C SER A 177 9.30 -7.06 -8.05
N TRP A 178 8.80 -5.87 -8.43
CA TRP A 178 8.79 -4.73 -7.52
C TRP A 178 7.99 -5.06 -6.27
N CYS A 179 8.58 -4.89 -5.12
CA CYS A 179 7.94 -5.04 -3.81
C CYS A 179 8.35 -3.89 -2.90
N VAL A 180 7.57 -3.62 -1.86
CA VAL A 180 7.96 -2.64 -0.85
C VAL A 180 9.24 -3.12 -0.16
N ALA A 181 10.24 -2.25 -0.06
CA ALA A 181 11.45 -2.49 0.72
C ALA A 181 11.13 -2.40 2.22
N ALA A 182 10.39 -3.40 2.72
CA ALA A 182 9.95 -3.42 4.11
C ALA A 182 11.15 -3.47 5.06
N THR A 183 11.06 -2.66 6.12
CA THR A 183 12.01 -2.64 7.23
C THR A 183 11.23 -2.82 8.55
N PRO A 184 11.88 -3.22 9.66
CA PRO A 184 11.23 -3.24 10.98
C PRO A 184 10.52 -1.92 11.32
N LYS A 185 11.15 -0.78 11.04
CA LYS A 185 10.56 0.56 11.25
C LYS A 185 9.32 0.80 10.39
N TYR A 186 9.34 0.34 9.12
CA TYR A 186 8.16 0.44 8.25
C TYR A 186 7.01 -0.43 8.77
N LEU A 187 7.29 -1.66 9.18
CA LEU A 187 6.29 -2.57 9.71
C LEU A 187 5.70 -2.06 11.04
N ASP A 188 6.53 -1.48 11.91
CA ASP A 188 6.10 -0.84 13.14
C ASP A 188 5.14 0.32 12.85
N TRP A 189 5.58 1.29 12.06
CA TRP A 189 4.75 2.43 11.68
C TRP A 189 3.45 1.98 11.03
N ARG A 190 3.54 1.13 10.04
CA ARG A 190 2.42 0.78 9.18
C ARG A 190 1.36 -0.08 9.87
N TYR A 191 1.78 -0.98 10.78
CA TYR A 191 0.91 -2.01 11.33
C TYR A 191 0.80 -2.01 12.85
N LEU A 192 1.90 -1.87 13.58
CA LEU A 192 1.86 -1.93 15.05
C LEU A 192 1.36 -0.62 15.65
N ARG A 193 1.77 0.52 15.10
CA ARG A 193 1.37 1.87 15.56
C ARG A 193 0.23 2.49 14.76
N HIS A 194 -0.49 1.72 13.96
CA HIS A 194 -1.61 2.24 13.19
C HIS A 194 -2.74 2.73 14.11
N PRO A 195 -3.17 4.01 14.03
CA PRO A 195 -4.04 4.61 15.06
C PRO A 195 -5.50 4.14 15.02
N SER A 196 -5.95 3.54 13.90
CA SER A 196 -7.37 3.18 13.70
C SER A 196 -7.62 1.71 13.41
N ASN A 197 -6.56 0.92 13.18
CA ASN A 197 -6.70 -0.49 12.83
C ASN A 197 -5.81 -1.35 13.72
N THR A 198 -6.30 -2.52 14.06
CA THR A 198 -5.50 -3.56 14.75
C THR A 198 -5.12 -4.65 13.76
N TYR A 199 -3.84 -4.88 13.63
CA TYR A 199 -3.25 -5.93 12.80
C TYR A 199 -2.65 -7.02 13.65
N VAL A 200 -2.60 -8.22 13.09
CA VAL A 200 -1.79 -9.32 13.63
C VAL A 200 -0.56 -9.44 12.74
N VAL A 201 0.57 -9.05 13.27
CA VAL A 201 1.88 -9.17 12.63
C VAL A 201 2.53 -10.45 13.13
N GLN A 202 2.99 -11.31 12.21
CA GLN A 202 3.62 -12.57 12.53
C GLN A 202 4.98 -12.69 11.85
N VAL A 203 6.00 -13.00 12.63
CA VAL A 203 7.30 -13.44 12.11
C VAL A 203 7.19 -14.91 11.77
N LEU A 204 7.67 -15.27 10.59
CA LEU A 204 7.71 -16.62 10.07
C LEU A 204 9.12 -17.16 10.18
N ALA A 205 9.23 -18.42 10.58
CA ALA A 205 10.50 -19.16 10.61
C ALA A 205 10.32 -20.51 9.92
N ALA A 206 11.32 -20.90 9.12
CA ALA A 206 11.40 -22.20 8.51
C ALA A 206 12.56 -22.98 9.14
N ARG A 207 12.26 -24.10 9.81
CA ARG A 207 13.24 -24.89 10.54
C ARG A 207 14.10 -24.04 11.51
N GLY A 208 13.46 -23.09 12.19
CA GLY A 208 14.12 -22.16 13.13
C GLY A 208 14.85 -20.98 12.49
N VAL A 209 14.92 -20.88 11.17
CA VAL A 209 15.54 -19.75 10.46
C VAL A 209 14.47 -18.74 10.05
N PRO A 210 14.67 -17.42 10.23
CA PRO A 210 13.72 -16.41 9.78
C PRO A 210 13.41 -16.55 8.29
N ALA A 211 12.12 -16.63 7.93
CA ALA A 211 11.64 -16.84 6.57
C ALA A 211 10.86 -15.62 6.02
N GLY A 212 10.39 -14.74 6.90
CA GLY A 212 9.66 -13.54 6.52
C GLY A 212 8.70 -13.04 7.58
N VAL A 213 7.79 -12.17 7.13
CA VAL A 213 6.73 -11.57 7.96
C VAL A 213 5.42 -11.62 7.18
N GLN A 214 4.32 -11.93 7.86
CA GLN A 214 2.97 -11.80 7.29
C GLN A 214 2.08 -10.99 8.21
N ILE A 215 1.16 -10.25 7.62
CA ILE A 215 0.27 -9.33 8.30
C ILE A 215 -1.17 -9.66 7.95
N THR A 216 -2.00 -9.87 8.96
CA THR A 216 -3.43 -10.08 8.80
C THR A 216 -4.25 -9.09 9.60
N LYS A 217 -5.49 -8.85 9.15
CA LYS A 217 -6.48 -8.02 9.83
C LYS A 217 -7.79 -8.80 9.95
N ARG A 218 -8.46 -8.68 11.09
CA ARG A 218 -9.82 -9.21 11.26
C ARG A 218 -10.80 -8.27 10.55
N VAL A 219 -11.60 -8.81 9.64
CA VAL A 219 -12.64 -8.06 8.91
C VAL A 219 -14.00 -8.28 9.54
N ARG A 220 -14.30 -9.54 9.89
CA ARG A 220 -15.54 -9.98 10.55
C ARG A 220 -15.22 -11.13 11.52
N PRO A 221 -16.13 -11.51 12.43
CA PRO A 221 -15.98 -12.73 13.19
C PRO A 221 -15.68 -13.93 12.26
N GLY A 222 -14.59 -14.64 12.52
CA GLY A 222 -14.14 -15.78 11.71
C GLY A 222 -13.48 -15.45 10.37
N VAL A 223 -13.55 -14.21 9.86
CA VAL A 223 -12.97 -13.81 8.56
C VAL A 223 -11.77 -12.90 8.76
N ARG A 224 -10.66 -13.22 8.14
CA ARG A 224 -9.45 -12.41 8.10
C ARG A 224 -9.14 -11.89 6.69
N LEU A 225 -8.35 -10.86 6.62
CA LEU A 225 -7.72 -10.35 5.41
C LEU A 225 -6.21 -10.50 5.55
N LEU A 226 -5.57 -11.15 4.60
CA LEU A 226 -4.13 -11.06 4.43
C LEU A 226 -3.83 -9.69 3.82
N VAL A 227 -3.22 -8.83 4.62
CA VAL A 227 -2.90 -7.44 4.23
C VAL A 227 -1.60 -7.43 3.46
N ASP A 228 -0.54 -7.98 4.05
CA ASP A 228 0.78 -8.06 3.44
C ASP A 228 1.49 -9.36 3.80
N GLN A 229 2.42 -9.78 2.91
CA GLN A 229 3.24 -10.95 3.12
C GLN A 229 4.62 -10.72 2.50
N PHE A 230 5.61 -10.54 3.35
CA PHE A 230 7.03 -10.38 3.01
C PHE A 230 7.75 -11.69 3.33
N VAL A 231 7.78 -12.60 2.38
CA VAL A 231 8.30 -13.96 2.57
C VAL A 231 9.19 -14.35 1.40
N GLN A 232 10.28 -15.06 1.67
CA GLN A 232 11.12 -15.64 0.63
C GLN A 232 10.28 -16.53 -0.29
N ALA A 233 10.50 -16.45 -1.60
CA ALA A 233 9.62 -17.04 -2.61
C ALA A 233 9.35 -18.54 -2.38
N HIS A 234 10.36 -19.31 -2.03
CA HIS A 234 10.23 -20.75 -1.78
C HIS A 234 9.43 -21.12 -0.52
N TYR A 235 9.20 -20.18 0.40
CA TYR A 235 8.35 -20.39 1.58
C TYR A 235 6.94 -19.79 1.42
N SER A 236 6.64 -19.14 0.30
CA SER A 236 5.36 -18.43 0.10
C SER A 236 4.14 -19.34 0.28
N LYS A 237 4.14 -20.53 -0.31
CA LYS A 237 3.06 -21.52 -0.16
C LYS A 237 2.91 -22.00 1.29
N GLY A 238 4.03 -22.28 1.96
CA GLY A 238 4.03 -22.67 3.38
C GLY A 238 3.47 -21.60 4.28
N ALA A 239 3.89 -20.35 4.07
CA ALA A 239 3.36 -19.20 4.81
C ALA A 239 1.85 -19.01 4.59
N THR A 240 1.38 -19.16 3.35
CA THR A 240 -0.06 -19.08 3.02
C THR A 240 -0.85 -20.20 3.70
N GLY A 241 -0.28 -21.40 3.78
CA GLY A 241 -0.90 -22.55 4.49
C GLY A 241 -1.02 -22.37 6.00
N LEU A 242 -0.28 -21.44 6.62
CA LEU A 242 -0.40 -21.08 8.03
C LEU A 242 -1.52 -20.08 8.31
N LEU A 243 -2.13 -19.50 7.29
CA LEU A 243 -3.22 -18.55 7.47
C LEU A 243 -4.46 -19.25 8.06
N PRO A 244 -5.18 -18.59 8.96
CA PRO A 244 -6.44 -19.11 9.47
C PRO A 244 -7.44 -19.41 8.35
N PRO A 245 -8.35 -20.38 8.52
CA PRO A 245 -9.46 -20.59 7.60
C PRO A 245 -10.21 -19.29 7.33
N LEU A 246 -10.79 -19.15 6.14
CA LEU A 246 -11.51 -17.95 5.70
C LEU A 246 -10.64 -16.67 5.69
N THR A 247 -9.36 -16.81 5.36
CA THR A 247 -8.50 -15.64 5.11
C THR A 247 -8.63 -15.22 3.64
N LEU A 248 -9.14 -14.02 3.43
CA LEU A 248 -9.21 -13.36 2.12
C LEU A 248 -7.85 -12.76 1.77
N CYS A 249 -7.50 -12.76 0.50
CA CYS A 249 -6.36 -12.04 -0.04
C CYS A 249 -6.72 -11.36 -1.36
N PHE A 250 -6.01 -10.28 -1.69
CA PHE A 250 -6.16 -9.56 -2.94
C PHE A 250 -4.83 -9.60 -3.68
N TRP A 251 -4.73 -10.48 -4.65
CA TRP A 251 -3.49 -10.70 -5.39
C TRP A 251 -3.71 -10.53 -6.89
N PRO A 252 -2.68 -10.13 -7.65
CA PRO A 252 -2.70 -10.25 -9.10
C PRO A 252 -2.70 -11.73 -9.50
N GLU A 253 -3.21 -12.02 -10.70
CA GLU A 253 -3.35 -13.39 -11.18
C GLU A 253 -2.01 -14.13 -11.30
N SER A 254 -0.97 -13.40 -11.71
CA SER A 254 0.40 -13.90 -11.77
C SER A 254 0.89 -14.45 -10.42
N ARG A 255 0.64 -13.71 -9.32
CA ARG A 255 0.98 -14.20 -7.97
C ARG A 255 0.13 -15.38 -7.53
N MET A 256 -1.13 -15.45 -7.96
CA MET A 256 -1.99 -16.60 -7.68
C MET A 256 -1.47 -17.85 -8.36
N GLN A 257 -0.98 -17.74 -9.60
CA GLN A 257 -0.38 -18.86 -10.35
C GLN A 257 0.87 -19.41 -9.64
N GLU A 258 1.70 -18.55 -9.05
CA GLU A 258 2.85 -18.99 -8.24
C GLU A 258 2.44 -19.75 -6.97
N ASN A 259 1.23 -19.53 -6.47
CA ASN A 259 0.67 -20.11 -5.24
C ASN A 259 -0.49 -21.10 -5.52
N VAL A 260 -0.51 -21.73 -6.68
CA VAL A 260 -1.53 -22.74 -7.03
C VAL A 260 -1.61 -23.81 -5.95
N GLY A 261 -2.84 -24.13 -5.54
CA GLY A 261 -3.13 -25.06 -4.45
C GLY A 261 -3.13 -24.44 -3.04
N ALA A 262 -2.59 -23.21 -2.88
CA ALA A 262 -2.63 -22.48 -1.62
C ALA A 262 -3.67 -21.36 -1.58
N VAL A 263 -4.22 -20.96 -2.74
CA VAL A 263 -5.29 -19.96 -2.87
C VAL A 263 -6.33 -20.41 -3.88
N LEU A 264 -7.58 -20.06 -3.61
CA LEU A 264 -8.74 -20.27 -4.48
C LEU A 264 -9.23 -18.89 -4.97
N PRO A 265 -9.20 -18.62 -6.28
CA PRO A 265 -9.82 -17.41 -6.83
C PRO A 265 -11.32 -17.37 -6.52
N LEU A 266 -11.80 -16.23 -6.04
CA LEU A 266 -13.22 -16.04 -5.81
C LEU A 266 -13.92 -15.55 -7.10
N PRO A 267 -15.16 -15.96 -7.36
CA PRO A 267 -15.91 -15.58 -8.57
C PRO A 267 -16.39 -14.13 -8.56
N TRP A 268 -15.90 -13.31 -7.64
CA TRP A 268 -16.31 -11.92 -7.53
C TRP A 268 -15.80 -11.11 -8.72
N LYS A 269 -16.69 -10.30 -9.30
CA LYS A 269 -16.37 -9.45 -10.43
C LYS A 269 -15.49 -8.25 -10.07
N LYS A 270 -15.45 -7.88 -8.76
CA LYS A 270 -14.67 -6.73 -8.30
C LYS A 270 -13.18 -6.94 -8.57
N ARG A 271 -12.58 -5.93 -9.19
CA ARG A 271 -11.14 -5.83 -9.45
C ARG A 271 -10.66 -4.52 -8.83
N ILE A 272 -9.47 -4.53 -8.26
CA ILE A 272 -8.86 -3.31 -7.72
C ILE A 272 -7.77 -2.89 -8.69
N PRO A 273 -7.98 -1.84 -9.51
CA PRO A 273 -6.98 -1.35 -10.43
C PRO A 273 -5.85 -0.68 -9.67
N PHE A 274 -4.63 -0.80 -10.17
CA PHE A 274 -3.51 -0.01 -9.68
C PHE A 274 -2.61 0.44 -10.83
N PHE A 275 -1.86 1.51 -10.61
CA PHE A 275 -0.91 2.04 -11.56
C PHE A 275 0.44 2.30 -10.91
N LEU A 276 1.49 2.23 -11.72
CA LEU A 276 2.83 2.71 -11.41
C LEU A 276 3.33 3.54 -12.62
N THR A 277 3.74 4.79 -12.41
CA THR A 277 4.06 5.71 -13.53
C THR A 277 5.37 5.43 -14.23
N ARG A 278 6.26 4.71 -13.59
CA ARG A 278 7.56 4.38 -14.15
C ARG A 278 7.67 2.88 -14.34
N SER A 279 7.36 2.45 -15.55
CA SER A 279 8.03 1.30 -16.13
C SER A 279 8.79 1.82 -17.33
N PRO A 280 10.09 2.06 -17.24
CA PRO A 280 10.89 2.47 -18.40
C PRO A 280 11.05 1.33 -19.40
N ASP A 281 10.69 0.10 -19.01
CA ASP A 281 10.91 -1.10 -19.80
C ASP A 281 9.61 -1.93 -19.88
N PRO A 282 9.14 -2.35 -21.09
CA PRO A 282 8.00 -3.24 -21.24
C PRO A 282 8.15 -4.57 -20.47
N GLU A 283 9.36 -5.08 -20.32
CA GLU A 283 9.66 -6.26 -19.50
C GLU A 283 9.55 -5.98 -17.99
N GLU A 284 9.77 -4.74 -17.55
CA GLU A 284 9.55 -4.34 -16.15
C GLU A 284 8.05 -4.24 -15.80
N SER A 285 7.19 -4.03 -16.78
CA SER A 285 5.74 -3.95 -16.61
C SER A 285 5.14 -5.25 -16.02
N ALA A 286 5.63 -6.40 -16.42
CA ALA A 286 5.19 -7.70 -15.91
C ALA A 286 5.60 -7.97 -14.45
N SER A 287 6.55 -7.22 -13.91
CA SER A 287 7.16 -7.51 -12.61
C SER A 287 6.57 -6.75 -11.43
N VAL A 288 5.59 -5.88 -11.65
CA VAL A 288 4.93 -5.09 -10.57
C VAL A 288 3.91 -5.92 -9.77
N ALA A 289 3.75 -7.17 -10.10
CA ALA A 289 2.72 -8.08 -9.60
C ALA A 289 2.75 -8.37 -8.07
N ARG A 290 3.75 -7.90 -7.33
CA ARG A 290 3.93 -8.21 -5.89
C ARG A 290 3.88 -7.00 -4.98
N LEU A 291 3.18 -5.95 -5.37
CA LEU A 291 2.99 -4.82 -4.46
C LEU A 291 2.04 -5.26 -3.34
N GLY A 292 2.61 -5.60 -2.21
CA GLY A 292 1.89 -5.90 -0.98
C GLY A 292 1.27 -4.66 -0.33
N LEU A 293 0.69 -3.77 -1.14
CA LEU A 293 -0.09 -2.63 -0.67
C LEU A 293 -1.55 -3.02 -0.70
N SER A 294 -2.13 -3.18 0.47
CA SER A 294 -3.57 -3.41 0.60
C SER A 294 -4.32 -2.12 0.27
N ALA A 295 -5.15 -2.16 -0.78
CA ALA A 295 -6.04 -1.07 -1.16
C ALA A 295 -7.11 -0.76 -0.09
N SER A 296 -7.22 -1.57 0.96
CA SER A 296 -8.22 -1.42 2.02
C SER A 296 -7.76 -0.54 3.17
N ASP A 297 -6.51 -0.09 3.18
CA ASP A 297 -5.90 0.55 4.34
C ASP A 297 -5.63 2.04 4.20
N PHE A 298 -5.94 2.61 3.04
CA PHE A 298 -5.82 4.05 2.78
C PHE A 298 -7.16 4.69 2.48
#